data_6aab92aff1b543f2cd1b37ad4b669782
#
_entry.id   6aab92aff1b543f2cd1b37ad4b669782
#
_cell.length_a   1.000
_cell.length_b   1.000
_cell.length_c   1.000
_cell.angle_alpha   90.00
_cell.angle_beta   90.00
_cell.angle_gamma   90.00
#
_symmetry.space_group_name_H-M   'P 1'
#
loop_
_entity.id
_entity.type
_entity.pdbx_description
1 polymer ?
#
loop_
_entity_poly.entity_id
_entity_poly.type
_entity_poly.pdbx_seq_one_letter_code
_entity_poly.pdbx_strand_id
1 'polypeptide(L)'
;MAGQNVGNTKSANDNQYVKMATVFKALSDPKRVKIIDLLSCGEMCGCVLLKCFEITQPTLVHDMKVLTDAGIVVRRREGKRTLYSLNWDMLEKMGKVLREMLRKDTDNKSC
;
A
#
# COMPACT_ATOMS: atom_id res chain seq x y z
N MET A 1 10.25 -21.81 9.84
CA MET A 1 10.10 -21.54 10.27
C MET A 1 9.37 -21.19 10.85
N ALA A 2 9.46 -21.63 10.97
CA ALA A 2 8.81 -21.37 11.82
C ALA A 2 8.18 -20.26 11.90
N GLY A 3 8.26 -19.69 11.29
CA GLY A 3 7.71 -18.53 11.43
C GLY A 3 6.37 -18.58 11.72
N GLN A 4 5.81 -19.57 11.46
CA GLN A 4 4.53 -19.54 11.65
C GLN A 4 4.09 -19.30 12.92
N ASN A 5 4.79 -19.54 13.78
CA ASN A 5 4.29 -19.29 15.04
C ASN A 5 4.30 -17.96 15.48
N VAL A 6 4.86 -17.13 14.72
CA VAL A 6 4.88 -15.78 15.08
C VAL A 6 3.54 -15.26 15.36
N GLY A 7 2.59 -15.75 14.67
CA GLY A 7 1.30 -15.22 14.87
C GLY A 7 0.75 -15.48 16.21
N ASN A 8 1.36 -16.30 16.96
CA ASN A 8 0.84 -16.54 18.23
C ASN A 8 1.21 -15.57 19.25
N THR A 9 2.12 -14.72 19.00
CA THR A 9 2.43 -13.75 20.01
C THR A 9 1.30 -12.82 20.03
N LYS A 10 0.91 -12.25 20.97
CA LYS A 10 -0.25 -11.48 21.06
C LYS A 10 0.01 -10.04 21.15
N SER A 11 1.15 -9.60 20.74
CA SER A 11 1.49 -8.23 20.86
C SER A 11 0.82 -7.39 19.81
N ALA A 12 0.51 -6.16 20.09
CA ALA A 12 0.00 -5.24 19.11
C ALA A 12 1.03 -5.00 18.02
N ASN A 13 2.31 -5.17 18.33
CA ASN A 13 3.34 -4.99 17.35
C ASN A 13 3.26 -6.05 16.28
N ASP A 14 2.81 -7.23 16.61
CA ASP A 14 2.67 -8.28 15.61
C ASP A 14 1.63 -7.93 14.59
N ASN A 15 0.54 -7.29 15.01
CA ASN A 15 -0.45 -6.81 14.08
C ASN A 15 0.12 -5.77 13.16
N GLN A 16 0.99 -4.91 13.66
CA GLN A 16 1.63 -3.90 12.85
C GLN A 16 2.49 -4.54 11.78
N TYR A 17 3.23 -5.59 12.12
CA TYR A 17 4.06 -6.29 11.15
C TYR A 17 3.21 -6.94 10.06
N VAL A 18 2.08 -7.51 10.44
CA VAL A 18 1.18 -8.14 9.47
C VAL A 18 0.64 -7.09 8.51
N LYS A 19 0.23 -5.94 9.03
CA LYS A 19 -0.28 -4.88 8.17
C LYS A 19 0.79 -4.37 7.22
N MET A 20 2.00 -4.21 7.70
CA MET A 20 3.08 -3.74 6.84
C MET A 20 3.41 -4.76 5.77
N ALA A 21 3.39 -6.04 6.11
CA ALA A 21 3.65 -7.08 5.14
C ALA A 21 2.60 -7.08 4.04
N THR A 22 1.34 -6.84 4.39
CA THR A 22 0.27 -6.74 3.41
C THR A 22 0.51 -5.59 2.44
N VAL A 23 0.95 -4.46 2.97
CA VAL A 23 1.25 -3.32 2.12
C VAL A 23 2.44 -3.61 1.21
N PHE A 24 3.49 -4.20 1.75
CA PHE A 24 4.66 -4.52 0.93
C PHE A 24 4.30 -5.50 -0.17
N LYS A 25 3.44 -6.46 0.12
CA LYS A 25 3.00 -7.40 -0.88
C LYS A 25 2.23 -6.69 -1.98
N ALA A 26 1.37 -5.76 -1.61
CA ALA A 26 0.61 -4.99 -2.58
C ALA A 26 1.54 -4.13 -3.44
N LEU A 27 2.68 -3.72 -2.91
CA LEU A 27 3.63 -2.89 -3.63
C LEU A 27 4.74 -3.70 -4.32
N SER A 28 4.60 -5.00 -4.40
CA SER A 28 5.65 -5.83 -4.97
C SER A 28 5.59 -5.96 -6.49
N ASP A 29 4.81 -5.14 -7.15
CA ASP A 29 4.67 -5.16 -8.58
C ASP A 29 4.99 -3.77 -9.12
N PRO A 30 5.87 -3.65 -10.13
CA PRO A 30 6.25 -2.32 -10.64
C PRO A 30 5.06 -1.50 -11.12
N LYS A 31 4.03 -2.13 -11.69
CA LYS A 31 2.86 -1.39 -12.14
C LYS A 31 2.16 -0.73 -10.98
N ARG A 32 2.07 -1.43 -9.87
CA ARG A 32 1.38 -0.88 -8.70
C ARG A 32 2.20 0.24 -8.06
N VAL A 33 3.52 0.13 -8.07
CA VAL A 33 4.36 1.22 -7.58
C VAL A 33 4.17 2.46 -8.46
N LYS A 34 4.10 2.26 -9.78
CA LYS A 34 3.88 3.39 -10.68
C LYS A 34 2.52 4.04 -10.44
N ILE A 35 1.49 3.25 -10.13
CA ILE A 35 0.18 3.80 -9.83
C ILE A 35 0.26 4.72 -8.62
N ILE A 36 0.98 4.31 -7.58
CA ILE A 36 1.12 5.14 -6.39
C ILE A 36 1.81 6.46 -6.75
N ASP A 37 2.85 6.39 -7.56
CA ASP A 37 3.56 7.59 -7.97
C ASP A 37 2.64 8.53 -8.75
N LEU A 38 1.83 7.99 -9.65
CA LEU A 38 0.91 8.80 -10.41
C LEU A 38 -0.16 9.44 -9.52
N LEU A 39 -0.67 8.69 -8.57
CA LEU A 39 -1.71 9.20 -7.68
C LEU A 39 -1.16 10.21 -6.67
N SER A 40 0.14 10.29 -6.53
CA SER A 40 0.70 11.29 -5.63
C SER A 40 0.44 12.71 -6.13
N CYS A 41 0.10 12.85 -7.41
CA CYS A 41 -0.24 14.15 -7.97
C CYS A 41 -1.70 14.53 -7.74
N GLY A 42 -2.49 13.62 -7.23
CA GLY A 42 -3.91 13.91 -6.95
C GLY A 42 -4.80 12.78 -7.41
N GLU A 43 -6.09 12.92 -7.14
CA GLU A 43 -7.09 11.94 -7.49
C GLU A 43 -7.17 11.77 -9.01
N MET A 44 -7.32 10.54 -9.46
CA MET A 44 -7.40 10.25 -10.88
C MET A 44 -8.50 9.23 -11.18
N CYS A 45 -9.14 9.41 -12.32
CA CYS A 45 -10.11 8.45 -12.82
C CYS A 45 -9.38 7.22 -13.32
N GLY A 46 -9.98 6.06 -13.16
CA GLY A 46 -9.41 4.82 -13.70
C GLY A 46 -9.15 4.93 -15.19
N CYS A 47 -9.98 5.65 -15.93
CA CYS A 47 -9.79 5.81 -17.35
C CYS A 47 -8.51 6.58 -17.68
N VAL A 48 -8.14 7.52 -16.83
CA VAL A 48 -6.90 8.26 -17.03
C VAL A 48 -5.71 7.39 -16.67
N LEU A 49 -5.83 6.64 -15.58
CA LEU A 49 -4.76 5.72 -15.20
C LEU A 49 -4.49 4.70 -16.30
N LEU A 50 -5.55 4.18 -16.90
CA LEU A 50 -5.38 3.17 -17.91
C LEU A 50 -4.56 3.69 -19.08
N LYS A 51 -4.70 4.96 -19.40
CA LYS A 51 -3.96 5.55 -20.51
C LYS A 51 -2.46 5.68 -20.23
N CYS A 52 -2.07 5.54 -18.98
CA CYS A 52 -0.66 5.64 -18.60
C CYS A 52 0.07 4.31 -18.69
N PHE A 53 -0.64 3.24 -19.09
CA PHE A 53 -0.06 1.92 -19.14
C PHE A 53 -0.46 1.20 -20.40
N GLU A 54 0.34 0.21 -20.76
CA GLU A 54 -0.04 -0.66 -21.87
C GLU A 54 -0.54 -1.96 -21.30
N ILE A 55 -1.67 -1.89 -20.60
CA ILE A 55 -2.28 -3.05 -19.98
C ILE A 55 -3.76 -3.02 -20.29
N THR A 56 -4.42 -4.15 -20.07
CA THR A 56 -5.85 -4.22 -20.30
C THR A 56 -6.59 -3.64 -19.11
N GLN A 57 -7.84 -3.29 -19.36
CA GLN A 57 -8.67 -2.77 -18.28
C GLN A 57 -8.82 -3.77 -17.13
N PRO A 58 -9.06 -5.08 -17.38
CA PRO A 58 -9.15 -6.02 -16.27
C PRO A 58 -7.87 -6.08 -15.43
N THR A 59 -6.71 -5.95 -16.07
CA THR A 59 -5.46 -5.95 -15.32
C THR A 59 -5.39 -4.73 -14.39
N LEU A 60 -5.76 -3.57 -14.88
CA LEU A 60 -5.76 -2.37 -14.05
C LEU A 60 -6.75 -2.52 -12.91
N VAL A 61 -7.94 -3.03 -13.17
CA VAL A 61 -8.95 -3.22 -12.14
C VAL A 61 -8.41 -4.15 -11.06
N HIS A 62 -7.71 -5.21 -11.45
CA HIS A 62 -7.12 -6.12 -10.48
C HIS A 62 -6.07 -5.41 -9.63
N ASP A 63 -5.18 -4.65 -10.26
CA ASP A 63 -4.15 -3.92 -9.52
C ASP A 63 -4.77 -2.92 -8.55
N MET A 64 -5.82 -2.22 -8.99
CA MET A 64 -6.46 -1.24 -8.13
C MET A 64 -7.18 -1.93 -6.95
N LYS A 65 -7.71 -3.13 -7.19
CA LYS A 65 -8.34 -3.86 -6.11
C LYS A 65 -7.30 -4.28 -5.07
N VAL A 66 -6.13 -4.75 -5.51
CA VAL A 66 -5.07 -5.12 -4.59
C VAL A 66 -4.67 -3.91 -3.72
N LEU A 67 -4.51 -2.76 -4.35
CA LEU A 67 -4.10 -1.55 -3.62
C LEU A 67 -5.20 -1.07 -2.67
N THR A 68 -6.44 -1.16 -3.09
CA THR A 68 -7.56 -0.74 -2.27
C THR A 68 -7.75 -1.68 -1.07
N ASP A 69 -7.63 -2.98 -1.31
CA ASP A 69 -7.77 -3.96 -0.24
C ASP A 69 -6.65 -3.82 0.79
N ALA A 70 -5.47 -3.37 0.37
CA ALA A 70 -4.38 -3.16 1.30
C ALA A 70 -4.47 -1.81 2.02
N GLY A 71 -5.47 -1.01 1.68
CA GLY A 71 -5.67 0.27 2.35
C GLY A 71 -4.80 1.41 1.83
N ILE A 72 -4.04 1.18 0.76
CA ILE A 72 -3.13 2.19 0.23
C ILE A 72 -3.89 3.21 -0.61
N VAL A 73 -4.93 2.75 -1.30
CA VAL A 73 -5.71 3.57 -2.22
C VAL A 73 -7.15 3.61 -1.76
N VAL A 74 -7.79 4.74 -1.94
CA VAL A 74 -9.20 4.93 -1.65
C VAL A 74 -9.93 5.10 -2.97
N ARG A 75 -11.08 4.50 -3.08
CA ARG A 75 -11.87 4.53 -4.29
C ARG A 75 -13.22 5.19 -4.02
N ARG A 76 -13.67 6.01 -4.91
CA ARG A 76 -15.02 6.55 -4.80
C ARG A 76 -15.66 6.63 -6.18
N ARG A 77 -16.97 6.63 -6.20
CA ARG A 77 -17.70 6.73 -7.46
C ARG A 77 -18.21 8.14 -7.65
N GLU A 78 -18.15 8.61 -8.89
CA GLU A 78 -18.73 9.88 -9.22
C GLU A 78 -19.44 9.68 -10.55
N GLY A 79 -20.73 9.52 -10.54
CA GLY A 79 -21.48 9.14 -11.72
C GLY A 79 -21.06 7.78 -12.19
N LYS A 80 -20.60 7.69 -13.43
CA LYS A 80 -20.14 6.43 -13.97
C LYS A 80 -18.64 6.24 -13.82
N ARG A 81 -17.95 7.22 -13.26
CA ARG A 81 -16.52 7.13 -13.12
C ARG A 81 -16.12 6.60 -11.78
N THR A 82 -15.01 5.89 -11.75
CA THR A 82 -14.39 5.49 -10.50
C THR A 82 -13.14 6.33 -10.34
N LEU A 83 -13.04 6.99 -9.20
CA LEU A 83 -11.91 7.86 -8.91
C LEU A 83 -11.07 7.24 -7.81
N TYR A 84 -9.78 7.32 -7.96
CA TYR A 84 -8.84 6.74 -7.00
C TYR A 84 -7.93 7.81 -6.43
N SER A 85 -7.63 7.71 -5.15
CA SER A 85 -6.70 8.61 -4.51
C SER A 85 -5.89 7.85 -3.47
N LEU A 86 -4.78 8.41 -3.05
CA LEU A 86 -3.96 7.76 -2.04
C LEU A 86 -4.56 7.98 -0.67
N ASN A 87 -4.41 6.99 0.18
CA ASN A 87 -4.81 7.11 1.57
C ASN A 87 -3.64 7.71 2.33
N TRP A 88 -3.54 9.04 2.30
CA TRP A 88 -2.39 9.73 2.86
C TRP A 88 -2.22 9.49 4.35
N ASP A 89 -3.32 9.39 5.08
CA ASP A 89 -3.25 9.15 6.51
C ASP A 89 -2.56 7.82 6.80
N MET A 90 -2.95 6.78 6.12
CA MET A 90 -2.36 5.47 6.31
C MET A 90 -0.91 5.46 5.84
N LEU A 91 -0.62 6.11 4.70
CA LEU A 91 0.71 6.11 4.15
C LEU A 91 1.68 6.89 5.03
N GLU A 92 1.24 7.98 5.62
CA GLU A 92 2.07 8.73 6.53
C GLU A 92 2.39 7.94 7.77
N LYS A 93 1.41 7.26 8.32
CA LYS A 93 1.64 6.42 9.48
C LYS A 93 2.59 5.30 9.17
N MET A 94 2.41 4.67 8.03
CA MET A 94 3.28 3.57 7.64
C MET A 94 4.70 4.06 7.39
N GLY A 95 4.84 5.20 6.74
CA GLY A 95 6.16 5.77 6.50
C GLY A 95 6.90 6.06 7.79
N LYS A 96 6.17 6.55 8.79
CA LYS A 96 6.77 6.84 10.08
C LYS A 96 7.24 5.55 10.75
N VAL A 97 6.41 4.53 10.74
CA VAL A 97 6.76 3.26 11.33
C VAL A 97 7.96 2.65 10.63
N LEU A 98 7.97 2.68 9.32
CA LEU A 98 9.06 2.12 8.55
C LEU A 98 10.36 2.86 8.85
N ARG A 99 10.29 4.18 8.92
CA ARG A 99 11.47 4.96 9.21
C ARG A 99 12.02 4.62 10.59
N GLU A 100 11.15 4.43 11.56
CA GLU A 100 11.57 4.05 12.89
C GLU A 100 12.26 2.67 12.90
N MET A 101 11.71 1.76 12.13
CA MET A 101 12.28 0.42 12.06
C MET A 101 13.65 0.42 11.40
N LEU A 102 13.83 1.28 10.41
CA LEU A 102 15.07 1.30 9.65
C LEU A 102 16.08 2.30 10.17
N ARG A 103 15.72 3.00 11.25
CA ARG A 103 16.61 4.00 11.78
C ARG A 103 17.88 3.37 12.30
N LYS A 104 18.99 3.92 11.95
CA LYS A 104 20.24 3.46 12.46
C LYS A 104 20.44 4.09 13.82
N ASP A 105 20.34 3.31 14.86
CA ASP A 105 20.42 3.84 16.20
C ASP A 105 21.46 3.07 16.94
N THR A 106 22.49 3.70 17.34
CA THR A 106 23.54 3.02 18.01
C THR A 106 23.38 3.04 19.51
N ASP A 107 22.40 3.75 19.99
CA ASP A 107 22.30 3.90 21.40
C ASP A 107 21.33 3.03 22.09
N ASN A 108 20.17 2.96 21.63
CA ASN A 108 19.11 2.34 22.36
C ASN A 108 18.35 1.31 21.72
N LYS A 109 18.60 1.02 20.48
CA LYS A 109 17.80 0.06 19.80
C LYS A 109 18.21 -1.31 20.28
N SER A 110 17.26 -1.98 20.90
CA SER A 110 17.57 -3.25 21.40
C SER A 110 17.29 -4.29 20.38
N CYS A 111 18.10 -5.24 20.23
CA CYS A 111 17.85 -6.30 19.27
C CYS A 111 17.77 -7.63 19.94
#